data_020927325b8c4e998fec6d4eeb67ad7d
#
_entry.id   020927325b8c4e998fec6d4eeb67ad7d
#
_cell.length_a   1.000
_cell.length_b   1.000
_cell.length_c   1.000
_cell.angle_alpha   90.00
_cell.angle_beta   90.00
_cell.angle_gamma   90.00
#
_symmetry.space_group_name_H-M   'P 1'
#
loop_
_entity.id
_entity.type
_entity.pdbx_description
1 polymer ?
#
loop_
_entity_poly.entity_id
_entity_poly.type
_entity_poly.pdbx_seq_one_letter_code
_entity_poly.pdbx_strand_id
1 'polypeptide(L)'
;VRHLQQDFAAFTRMTLDKPLHVRFIEFMPIGTIEGELPAAVPAPFKKFENEKLNDLSKPSSLPNQKKNGIPWSGDDVISVEEIRKSINKSLEKEGFGALVPLGTTMDNPLKEKRPTGWGPATYFKIKGAQGTVGFISAMSNHFCASCNRLRLTADGKLRPCLFSDNELDIRSVIRKGPENDIQDVFDEALHIKPKEHYHQQGTKRTMSQVGG
;
A
#
# COMPACT_ATOMS: atom_id res chain seq x y z
N VAL A 1 5.16 -8.82 -2.70
CA VAL A 1 6.18 -9.51 -1.90
C VAL A 1 7.00 -10.40 -2.83
N ARG A 2 8.33 -10.35 -2.73
CA ARG A 2 9.27 -10.94 -3.72
C ARG A 2 9.07 -12.45 -3.96
N HIS A 3 8.85 -13.20 -2.91
CA HIS A 3 8.69 -14.66 -2.98
C HIS A 3 7.36 -15.14 -3.59
N LEU A 4 6.38 -14.26 -3.80
CA LEU A 4 5.08 -14.64 -4.38
C LEU A 4 5.10 -14.73 -5.91
N GLN A 5 6.20 -14.37 -6.57
CA GLN A 5 6.37 -14.44 -8.04
C GLN A 5 5.15 -13.94 -8.84
N GLN A 6 4.57 -12.81 -8.42
CA GLN A 6 3.35 -12.26 -9.01
C GLN A 6 3.58 -11.83 -10.46
N ASP A 7 2.65 -12.18 -11.35
CA ASP A 7 2.62 -11.64 -12.71
C ASP A 7 1.99 -10.23 -12.73
N PHE A 8 2.82 -9.22 -12.50
CA PHE A 8 2.38 -7.82 -12.51
C PHE A 8 1.85 -7.39 -13.88
N ALA A 9 2.37 -7.96 -14.97
CA ALA A 9 1.93 -7.63 -16.32
C ALA A 9 0.52 -8.17 -16.58
N ALA A 10 0.15 -9.33 -16.04
CA ALA A 10 -1.21 -9.85 -16.15
C ALA A 10 -2.24 -8.89 -15.57
N PHE A 11 -1.98 -8.36 -14.37
CA PHE A 11 -2.85 -7.34 -13.77
C PHE A 11 -2.89 -6.07 -14.62
N THR A 12 -1.75 -5.65 -15.14
CA THR A 12 -1.66 -4.46 -15.99
C THR A 12 -2.46 -4.62 -17.29
N ARG A 13 -2.40 -5.78 -17.94
CA ARG A 13 -3.18 -6.09 -19.14
C ARG A 13 -4.70 -5.97 -18.96
N MET A 14 -5.21 -6.14 -17.74
CA MET A 14 -6.64 -5.95 -17.46
C MET A 14 -7.13 -4.52 -17.77
N THR A 15 -6.21 -3.56 -17.88
CA THR A 15 -6.53 -2.16 -18.22
C THR A 15 -6.66 -1.92 -19.71
N LEU A 16 -6.31 -2.87 -20.60
CA LEU A 16 -6.32 -2.69 -22.04
C LEU A 16 -7.73 -2.39 -22.55
N ASP A 17 -8.67 -3.26 -22.26
CA ASP A 17 -10.04 -3.29 -22.76
C ASP A 17 -11.10 -2.98 -21.69
N LYS A 18 -10.69 -2.63 -20.50
CA LYS A 18 -11.58 -2.27 -19.39
C LYS A 18 -11.14 -0.95 -18.74
N PRO A 19 -12.08 -0.08 -18.35
CA PRO A 19 -11.78 1.19 -17.68
C PRO A 19 -11.42 0.97 -16.19
N LEU A 20 -10.45 0.10 -15.93
CA LEU A 20 -10.00 -0.24 -14.60
C LEU A 20 -8.80 0.59 -14.19
N HIS A 21 -8.72 0.91 -12.90
CA HIS A 21 -7.56 1.53 -12.28
C HIS A 21 -6.82 0.48 -11.43
N VAL A 22 -5.83 -0.19 -12.01
CA VAL A 22 -4.98 -1.15 -11.28
C VAL A 22 -3.94 -0.37 -10.50
N ARG A 23 -3.79 -0.65 -9.19
CA ARG A 23 -2.81 0.03 -8.34
C ARG A 23 -1.88 -0.98 -7.69
N PHE A 24 -0.58 -0.76 -7.86
CA PHE A 24 0.48 -1.47 -7.15
C PHE A 24 0.93 -0.62 -5.96
N ILE A 25 0.93 -1.22 -4.79
CA ILE A 25 1.31 -0.56 -3.54
C ILE A 25 2.50 -1.33 -2.97
N GLU A 26 3.57 -0.64 -2.61
CA GLU A 26 4.67 -1.25 -1.89
C GLU A 26 4.18 -1.82 -0.57
N PHE A 27 4.70 -2.99 -0.23
CA PHE A 27 4.41 -3.60 1.07
C PHE A 27 4.91 -2.70 2.19
N MET A 28 4.03 -2.40 3.14
CA MET A 28 4.34 -1.62 4.33
C MET A 28 4.38 -2.55 5.54
N PRO A 29 5.51 -2.66 6.25
CA PRO A 29 5.64 -3.51 7.43
C PRO A 29 4.91 -2.86 8.63
N ILE A 30 3.60 -2.99 8.68
CA ILE A 30 2.75 -2.49 9.74
C ILE A 30 2.38 -3.62 10.69
N GLY A 31 2.54 -3.39 11.97
CA GLY A 31 2.32 -4.35 13.04
C GLY A 31 3.59 -5.08 13.45
N THR A 32 3.86 -5.10 14.74
CA THR A 32 4.79 -6.05 15.35
C THR A 32 3.97 -7.23 15.82
N ILE A 33 4.30 -8.41 15.40
CA ILE A 33 3.73 -9.62 15.97
C ILE A 33 4.59 -9.93 17.22
N GLU A 34 4.31 -9.25 18.32
CA GLU A 34 4.71 -9.73 19.64
C GLU A 34 3.66 -10.75 20.06
N GLY A 35 4.02 -12.03 20.03
CA GLY A 35 3.12 -13.12 20.36
C GLY A 35 2.61 -13.87 19.14
N GLU A 36 2.17 -15.08 19.37
CA GLU A 36 1.70 -16.04 18.39
C GLU A 36 0.79 -15.39 17.34
N LEU A 37 1.04 -15.69 16.07
CA LEU A 37 0.09 -15.41 15.00
C LEU A 37 -1.31 -15.81 15.51
N PRO A 38 -2.31 -14.92 15.45
CA PRO A 38 -3.67 -15.35 15.74
C PRO A 38 -3.94 -16.57 14.88
N ALA A 39 -4.27 -17.67 15.55
CA ALA A 39 -4.52 -18.95 14.90
C ALA A 39 -5.45 -18.68 13.71
N ALA A 40 -4.93 -18.91 12.52
CA ALA A 40 -5.62 -18.83 11.25
C ALA A 40 -6.43 -17.52 11.06
N VAL A 41 -5.90 -16.61 10.24
CA VAL A 41 -6.77 -15.72 9.47
C VAL A 41 -7.84 -16.63 8.87
N PRO A 42 -9.13 -16.46 9.19
CA PRO A 42 -10.17 -17.27 8.58
C PRO A 42 -10.04 -17.07 7.09
N ALA A 43 -9.72 -18.14 6.38
CA ALA A 43 -9.43 -18.11 4.95
C ALA A 43 -10.71 -17.78 4.17
N PRO A 44 -10.93 -16.53 3.70
CA PRO A 44 -11.96 -16.26 2.71
C PRO A 44 -11.56 -16.73 1.31
N PHE A 45 -10.35 -17.30 1.16
CA PHE A 45 -9.77 -17.65 -0.14
C PHE A 45 -9.75 -19.17 -0.44
N LYS A 46 -10.49 -20.00 0.29
CA LYS A 46 -10.62 -21.44 -0.01
C LYS A 46 -11.40 -21.77 -1.28
N LYS A 47 -11.78 -20.81 -2.11
CA LYS A 47 -12.61 -21.06 -3.32
C LYS A 47 -11.91 -20.85 -4.66
N PHE A 48 -10.61 -20.74 -4.70
CA PHE A 48 -9.85 -20.82 -5.95
C PHE A 48 -9.01 -22.11 -5.98
N GLU A 49 -9.72 -23.25 -5.97
CA GLU A 49 -9.15 -24.54 -6.27
C GLU A 49 -8.91 -24.63 -7.79
N ASN A 50 -7.82 -24.04 -8.25
CA ASN A 50 -7.20 -24.45 -9.51
C ASN A 50 -6.04 -25.39 -9.16
N GLU A 51 -6.07 -26.59 -9.68
CA GLU A 51 -5.11 -27.69 -9.43
C GLU A 51 -3.62 -27.32 -9.61
N LYS A 52 -3.32 -26.19 -10.23
CA LYS A 52 -1.94 -25.66 -10.35
C LYS A 52 -1.43 -24.88 -9.14
N LEU A 53 -2.29 -24.56 -8.16
CA LEU A 53 -1.86 -23.90 -6.91
C LEU A 53 -1.45 -24.88 -5.82
N ASN A 54 -1.76 -26.16 -5.96
CA ASN A 54 -1.43 -27.18 -4.95
C ASN A 54 0.07 -27.46 -4.83
N ASP A 55 0.87 -27.06 -5.81
CA ASP A 55 2.34 -27.18 -5.73
C ASP A 55 2.99 -26.01 -4.95
N LEU A 56 2.26 -24.90 -4.75
CA LEU A 56 2.70 -23.76 -3.95
C LEU A 56 2.34 -23.90 -2.45
N SER A 57 1.53 -24.89 -2.10
CA SER A 57 1.11 -25.15 -0.71
C SER A 57 2.07 -26.06 0.08
N LYS A 58 3.09 -26.62 -0.56
CA LYS A 58 4.19 -27.23 0.16
C LYS A 58 5.05 -26.13 0.73
N PRO A 59 5.22 -26.04 2.06
CA PRO A 59 6.19 -25.12 2.63
C PRO A 59 7.57 -25.59 2.17
N SER A 60 8.05 -25.04 1.05
CA SER A 60 9.48 -25.04 0.79
C SER A 60 10.08 -24.40 2.02
N SER A 61 10.93 -25.14 2.73
CA SER A 61 11.65 -24.76 3.92
C SER A 61 11.87 -23.25 3.97
N LEU A 62 11.03 -22.55 4.76
CA LEU A 62 11.15 -21.12 4.98
C LEU A 62 12.55 -20.88 5.55
N PRO A 63 13.42 -20.13 4.88
CA PRO A 63 14.72 -19.84 5.41
C PRO A 63 14.54 -19.00 6.68
N ASN A 64 14.97 -19.54 7.81
CA ASN A 64 15.15 -18.90 9.11
C ASN A 64 13.98 -18.00 9.55
N GLN A 65 13.05 -18.57 10.31
CA GLN A 65 12.17 -17.80 11.19
C GLN A 65 13.06 -16.95 12.10
N LYS A 66 13.21 -15.68 11.77
CA LYS A 66 13.79 -14.70 12.69
C LYS A 66 12.88 -14.61 13.91
N LYS A 67 13.44 -14.70 15.09
CA LYS A 67 12.82 -14.82 16.42
C LYS A 67 11.79 -13.74 16.81
N ASN A 68 11.33 -12.88 15.92
CA ASN A 68 10.47 -11.72 16.21
C ASN A 68 9.13 -11.74 15.47
N GLY A 69 8.61 -12.89 15.08
CA GLY A 69 7.21 -13.04 14.66
C GLY A 69 6.80 -12.32 13.35
N ILE A 70 7.66 -11.56 12.71
CA ILE A 70 7.37 -10.93 11.43
C ILE A 70 7.87 -11.87 10.32
N PRO A 71 6.96 -12.48 9.54
CA PRO A 71 7.34 -13.41 8.47
C PRO A 71 7.99 -12.72 7.25
N TRP A 72 8.25 -11.42 7.33
CA TRP A 72 8.77 -10.59 6.23
C TRP A 72 10.08 -9.93 6.62
N SER A 73 11.05 -9.96 5.73
CA SER A 73 12.28 -9.17 5.84
C SER A 73 12.22 -7.98 4.86
N GLY A 74 13.09 -6.99 5.02
CA GLY A 74 13.25 -5.92 4.04
C GLY A 74 13.56 -6.44 2.64
N ASP A 75 14.19 -7.61 2.54
CA ASP A 75 14.55 -8.28 1.29
C ASP A 75 13.31 -8.82 0.53
N ASP A 76 12.18 -8.99 1.20
CA ASP A 76 10.92 -9.43 0.61
C ASP A 76 10.15 -8.28 -0.05
N VAL A 77 10.52 -7.05 0.20
CA VAL A 77 9.90 -5.87 -0.42
C VAL A 77 10.36 -5.76 -1.87
N ILE A 78 9.40 -5.57 -2.76
CA ILE A 78 9.66 -5.21 -4.16
C ILE A 78 9.32 -3.73 -4.30
N SER A 79 10.26 -2.94 -4.76
CA SER A 79 10.02 -1.52 -5.01
C SER A 79 9.09 -1.30 -6.21
N VAL A 80 8.38 -0.19 -6.20
CA VAL A 80 7.57 0.26 -7.34
C VAL A 80 8.40 0.29 -8.63
N GLU A 81 9.65 0.70 -8.54
CA GLU A 81 10.55 0.78 -9.69
C GLU A 81 10.85 -0.61 -10.28
N GLU A 82 11.10 -1.62 -9.44
CA GLU A 82 11.29 -3.00 -9.88
C GLU A 82 10.03 -3.57 -10.52
N ILE A 83 8.85 -3.30 -9.92
CA ILE A 83 7.55 -3.71 -10.46
C ILE A 83 7.36 -3.09 -11.86
N ARG A 84 7.58 -1.79 -12.00
CA ARG A 84 7.43 -1.06 -13.25
C ARG A 84 8.38 -1.57 -14.34
N LYS A 85 9.65 -1.83 -13.99
CA LYS A 85 10.62 -2.44 -14.92
C LYS A 85 10.18 -3.82 -15.39
N SER A 86 9.67 -4.65 -14.47
CA SER A 86 9.16 -5.98 -14.81
C SER A 86 7.96 -5.91 -15.76
N ILE A 87 7.01 -5.01 -15.49
CA ILE A 87 5.85 -4.76 -16.35
C ILE A 87 6.30 -4.31 -17.74
N ASN A 88 7.14 -3.29 -17.83
CA ASN A 88 7.61 -2.76 -19.10
C ASN A 88 8.29 -3.84 -19.94
N LYS A 89 9.18 -4.62 -19.33
CA LYS A 89 9.86 -5.74 -20.01
C LYS A 89 8.88 -6.77 -20.60
N SER A 90 7.78 -7.04 -19.91
CA SER A 90 6.75 -7.97 -20.38
C SER A 90 5.93 -7.37 -21.52
N LEU A 91 5.46 -6.13 -21.32
CA LEU A 91 4.66 -5.42 -22.32
C LEU A 91 5.41 -5.16 -23.64
N GLU A 92 6.70 -4.85 -23.56
CA GLU A 92 7.57 -4.67 -24.72
C GLU A 92 7.71 -5.96 -25.53
N LYS A 93 7.89 -7.10 -24.86
CA LYS A 93 7.94 -8.42 -25.51
C LYS A 93 6.63 -8.79 -26.22
N GLU A 94 5.51 -8.30 -25.68
CA GLU A 94 4.17 -8.53 -26.23
C GLU A 94 3.78 -7.49 -27.31
N GLY A 95 4.64 -6.50 -27.57
CA GLY A 95 4.40 -5.46 -28.60
C GLY A 95 3.57 -4.26 -28.14
N PHE A 96 3.22 -4.16 -26.86
CA PHE A 96 2.45 -3.03 -26.32
C PHE A 96 3.30 -1.79 -26.05
N GLY A 97 4.63 -1.94 -25.95
CA GLY A 97 5.54 -0.89 -25.54
C GLY A 97 5.50 -0.63 -24.03
N ALA A 98 6.32 0.30 -23.56
CA ALA A 98 6.41 0.64 -22.14
C ALA A 98 5.20 1.45 -21.64
N LEU A 99 4.99 1.43 -20.34
CA LEU A 99 4.00 2.28 -19.66
C LEU A 99 4.34 3.77 -19.84
N VAL A 100 3.36 4.54 -20.26
CA VAL A 100 3.47 5.98 -20.48
C VAL A 100 2.95 6.73 -19.26
N PRO A 101 3.70 7.72 -18.71
CA PRO A 101 3.25 8.47 -17.54
C PRO A 101 2.04 9.35 -17.87
N LEU A 102 1.12 9.45 -16.92
CA LEU A 102 -0.01 10.39 -16.95
C LEU A 102 0.25 11.50 -15.93
N GLY A 103 0.22 12.74 -16.34
CA GLY A 103 0.49 13.84 -15.43
C GLY A 103 0.10 15.20 -15.98
N THR A 104 0.30 16.22 -15.15
CA THR A 104 0.09 17.64 -15.50
C THR A 104 1.32 18.29 -16.14
N THR A 105 2.40 17.55 -16.32
CA THR A 105 3.70 18.06 -16.81
C THR A 105 3.84 17.93 -18.31
N MET A 106 4.78 18.69 -18.88
CA MET A 106 5.15 18.64 -20.32
C MET A 106 5.54 17.23 -20.79
N ASP A 107 5.86 16.34 -19.88
CA ASP A 107 6.27 14.95 -20.13
C ASP A 107 5.10 13.97 -20.28
N ASN A 108 3.87 14.46 -20.41
CA ASN A 108 2.71 13.61 -20.69
C ASN A 108 2.46 13.46 -22.20
N PRO A 109 3.08 12.49 -22.88
CA PRO A 109 2.99 12.35 -24.33
C PRO A 109 1.58 11.99 -24.80
N LEU A 110 0.72 11.46 -23.92
CA LEU A 110 -0.66 11.11 -24.26
C LEU A 110 -1.64 12.27 -24.10
N LYS A 111 -1.23 13.38 -23.47
CA LYS A 111 -2.10 14.52 -23.11
C LYS A 111 -3.37 14.12 -22.35
N GLU A 112 -3.38 12.91 -21.79
CA GLU A 112 -4.50 12.39 -21.04
C GLU A 112 -4.41 12.79 -19.56
N LYS A 113 -5.55 13.10 -18.96
CA LYS A 113 -5.61 13.46 -17.54
C LYS A 113 -5.45 12.21 -16.67
N ARG A 114 -4.66 12.35 -15.59
CA ARG A 114 -4.64 11.34 -14.53
C ARG A 114 -6.03 11.22 -13.89
N PRO A 115 -6.38 10.06 -13.30
CA PRO A 115 -7.57 9.94 -12.46
C PRO A 115 -7.61 11.04 -11.40
N THR A 116 -8.79 11.62 -11.18
CA THR A 116 -9.00 12.68 -10.19
C THR A 116 -8.85 12.15 -8.77
N GLY A 117 -8.35 12.97 -7.86
CA GLY A 117 -8.22 12.65 -6.44
C GLY A 117 -6.88 13.07 -5.85
N TRP A 118 -6.82 13.08 -4.51
CA TRP A 118 -5.67 13.49 -3.71
C TRP A 118 -4.83 12.31 -3.21
N GLY A 119 -4.88 11.18 -3.92
CA GLY A 119 -4.10 10.00 -3.56
C GLY A 119 -2.61 10.12 -3.94
N PRO A 120 -1.73 9.35 -3.28
CA PRO A 120 -0.29 9.38 -3.52
C PRO A 120 0.14 8.57 -4.75
N ALA A 121 -0.80 8.05 -5.53
CA ALA A 121 -0.49 7.23 -6.68
C ALA A 121 0.06 8.07 -7.84
N THR A 122 1.19 7.64 -8.40
CA THR A 122 1.67 8.08 -9.71
C THR A 122 1.05 7.19 -10.77
N TYR A 123 0.41 7.79 -11.77
CA TYR A 123 -0.35 7.05 -12.77
C TYR A 123 0.38 6.93 -14.10
N PHE A 124 0.18 5.78 -14.73
CA PHE A 124 0.68 5.41 -16.05
C PHE A 124 -0.43 4.74 -16.86
N LYS A 125 -0.18 4.57 -18.14
CA LYS A 125 -1.12 3.91 -19.06
C LYS A 125 -0.36 3.12 -20.14
N ILE A 126 -0.90 1.99 -20.56
CA ILE A 126 -0.49 1.37 -21.82
C ILE A 126 -1.09 2.21 -22.95
N LYS A 127 -0.34 2.50 -23.99
CA LYS A 127 -0.85 3.28 -25.15
C LYS A 127 -2.09 2.60 -25.73
N GLY A 128 -3.18 3.33 -25.82
CA GLY A 128 -4.47 2.84 -26.33
C GLY A 128 -5.33 2.08 -25.32
N ALA A 129 -4.84 1.82 -24.07
CA ALA A 129 -5.65 1.16 -23.05
C ALA A 129 -6.83 2.04 -22.59
N GLN A 130 -7.90 1.42 -22.11
CA GLN A 130 -9.04 2.14 -21.54
C GLN A 130 -8.80 2.55 -20.08
N GLY A 131 -8.11 1.71 -19.32
CA GLY A 131 -7.82 1.93 -17.92
C GLY A 131 -6.43 2.51 -17.65
N THR A 132 -6.04 2.57 -16.37
CA THR A 132 -4.75 3.12 -15.93
C THR A 132 -4.06 2.23 -14.92
N VAL A 133 -2.75 2.41 -14.80
CA VAL A 133 -1.90 1.74 -13.81
C VAL A 133 -1.35 2.78 -12.84
N GLY A 134 -1.59 2.59 -11.55
CA GLY A 134 -1.11 3.47 -10.50
C GLY A 134 -0.03 2.79 -9.65
N PHE A 135 0.95 3.55 -9.19
CA PHE A 135 1.98 3.08 -8.29
C PHE A 135 2.02 3.94 -7.03
N ILE A 136 2.11 3.29 -5.87
CA ILE A 136 2.22 3.94 -4.56
C ILE A 136 3.51 3.45 -3.89
N SER A 137 4.53 4.30 -3.92
CA SER A 137 5.86 4.04 -3.36
C SER A 137 5.91 4.50 -1.90
N ALA A 138 5.32 3.72 -1.00
CA ALA A 138 5.25 4.10 0.40
C ALA A 138 6.60 3.95 1.13
N MET A 139 7.48 3.08 0.65
CA MET A 139 8.76 2.72 1.29
C MET A 139 9.97 3.21 0.51
N SER A 140 10.03 3.00 -0.81
CA SER A 140 11.21 3.32 -1.62
C SER A 140 11.32 4.80 -2.01
N ASN A 141 10.18 5.47 -2.18
CA ASN A 141 10.11 6.90 -2.50
C ASN A 141 8.87 7.48 -1.82
N HIS A 142 8.95 7.63 -0.51
CA HIS A 142 7.82 8.03 0.30
C HIS A 142 7.36 9.47 0.02
N PHE A 143 6.06 9.66 0.08
CA PHE A 143 5.37 10.92 -0.22
C PHE A 143 5.03 11.72 1.05
N CYS A 144 5.81 11.59 2.12
CA CYS A 144 5.54 12.19 3.43
C CYS A 144 5.40 13.71 3.36
N ALA A 145 6.23 14.39 2.58
CA ALA A 145 6.17 15.85 2.43
C ALA A 145 4.83 16.39 1.91
N SER A 146 4.08 15.59 1.15
CA SER A 146 2.76 15.94 0.62
C SER A 146 1.61 15.17 1.30
N CYS A 147 1.89 14.47 2.39
CA CYS A 147 0.91 13.63 3.06
C CYS A 147 -0.04 14.45 3.93
N ASN A 148 -1.30 14.52 3.53
CA ASN A 148 -2.38 15.21 4.25
C ASN A 148 -3.31 14.24 5.02
N ARG A 149 -2.85 13.03 5.36
CA ARG A 149 -3.70 12.00 5.96
C ARG A 149 -3.58 11.98 7.47
N LEU A 150 -4.73 11.83 8.11
CA LEU A 150 -4.90 11.37 9.48
C LEU A 150 -5.68 10.05 9.43
N ARG A 151 -5.60 9.23 10.47
CA ARG A 151 -6.32 7.97 10.57
C ARG A 151 -7.13 7.94 11.85
N LEU A 152 -8.38 7.50 11.74
CA LEU A 152 -9.24 7.22 12.87
C LEU A 152 -9.32 5.71 13.06
N THR A 153 -8.92 5.25 14.24
CA THR A 153 -8.99 3.83 14.60
C THR A 153 -10.42 3.44 15.04
N ALA A 154 -10.76 2.17 14.97
CA ALA A 154 -12.08 1.68 15.36
C ALA A 154 -12.41 1.92 16.85
N ASP A 155 -11.39 1.98 17.70
CA ASP A 155 -11.51 2.29 19.13
C ASP A 155 -11.50 3.81 19.44
N GLY A 156 -11.51 4.66 18.41
CA GLY A 156 -11.66 6.10 18.51
C GLY A 156 -10.39 6.85 18.91
N LYS A 157 -9.26 6.41 18.36
CA LYS A 157 -7.98 7.12 18.45
C LYS A 157 -7.67 7.80 17.12
N LEU A 158 -7.19 9.05 17.18
CA LEU A 158 -6.69 9.77 16.02
C LEU A 158 -5.18 9.57 15.91
N ARG A 159 -4.71 9.04 14.76
CA ARG A 159 -3.29 8.80 14.47
C ARG A 159 -2.80 9.79 13.41
N PRO A 160 -1.73 10.52 13.66
CA PRO A 160 -1.17 11.48 12.70
C PRO A 160 -0.44 10.81 11.53
N CYS A 161 0.10 9.62 11.72
CA CYS A 161 0.86 8.88 10.72
C CYS A 161 0.61 7.36 10.84
N LEU A 162 0.61 6.67 9.70
CA LEU A 162 0.48 5.21 9.66
C LEU A 162 1.63 4.51 10.41
N PHE A 163 2.84 5.05 10.31
CA PHE A 163 4.07 4.49 10.88
C PHE A 163 4.40 5.05 12.28
N SER A 164 3.51 5.83 12.90
CA SER A 164 3.69 6.36 14.25
C SER A 164 2.77 5.65 15.22
N ASP A 165 3.27 5.36 16.43
CA ASP A 165 2.47 4.85 17.53
C ASP A 165 1.80 5.97 18.36
N ASN A 166 2.00 7.23 17.98
CA ASN A 166 1.32 8.37 18.61
C ASN A 166 -0.16 8.34 18.29
N GLU A 167 -0.99 8.40 19.31
CA GLU A 167 -2.45 8.33 19.22
C GLU A 167 -3.09 9.33 20.20
N LEU A 168 -4.09 10.05 19.74
CA LEU A 168 -4.89 11.00 20.54
C LEU A 168 -6.30 10.44 20.73
N ASP A 169 -6.85 10.54 21.94
CA ASP A 169 -8.20 10.05 22.25
C ASP A 169 -9.26 11.04 21.81
N ILE A 170 -9.72 10.94 20.57
CA ILE A 170 -10.79 11.78 20.04
C ILE A 170 -12.18 11.29 20.49
N ARG A 171 -12.35 10.00 20.79
CA ARG A 171 -13.64 9.44 21.23
C ARG A 171 -14.13 10.05 22.52
N SER A 172 -13.25 10.22 23.50
CA SER A 172 -13.60 10.81 24.79
C SER A 172 -14.00 12.27 24.64
N VAL A 173 -13.34 13.01 23.76
CA VAL A 173 -13.65 14.41 23.45
C VAL A 173 -15.01 14.54 22.79
N ILE A 174 -15.30 13.74 21.76
CA ILE A 174 -16.62 13.75 21.09
C ILE A 174 -17.77 13.42 22.05
N ARG A 175 -17.55 12.55 23.03
CA ARG A 175 -18.60 12.12 23.96
C ARG A 175 -18.82 13.02 25.15
N LYS A 176 -17.84 13.76 25.59
CA LYS A 176 -17.85 14.47 26.88
C LYS A 176 -17.41 15.94 26.80
N GLY A 177 -16.70 16.31 25.75
CA GLY A 177 -16.12 17.64 25.60
C GLY A 177 -17.02 18.61 24.84
N PRO A 178 -16.81 19.90 24.99
CA PRO A 178 -17.38 20.92 24.11
C PRO A 178 -16.83 20.76 22.67
N GLU A 179 -17.51 21.35 21.70
CA GLU A 179 -17.17 21.21 20.27
C GLU A 179 -15.75 21.70 19.93
N ASN A 180 -15.30 22.73 20.62
CA ASN A 180 -13.96 23.32 20.44
C ASN A 180 -12.82 22.35 20.76
N ASP A 181 -13.02 21.41 21.70
CA ASP A 181 -12.00 20.44 22.09
C ASP A 181 -11.67 19.47 20.93
N ILE A 182 -12.61 19.28 19.98
CA ILE A 182 -12.36 18.45 18.80
C ILE A 182 -11.32 19.10 17.89
N GLN A 183 -11.42 20.42 17.70
CA GLN A 183 -10.44 21.16 16.91
C GLN A 183 -9.05 21.05 17.54
N ASP A 184 -8.95 21.20 18.87
CA ASP A 184 -7.68 21.09 19.58
C ASP A 184 -7.02 19.73 19.38
N VAL A 185 -7.80 18.64 19.34
CA VAL A 185 -7.26 17.30 19.04
C VAL A 185 -6.73 17.19 17.62
N PHE A 186 -7.40 17.81 16.64
CA PHE A 186 -6.89 17.83 15.26
C PHE A 186 -5.62 18.66 15.14
N ASP A 187 -5.57 19.83 15.79
CA ASP A 187 -4.42 20.72 15.77
C ASP A 187 -3.21 20.05 16.44
N GLU A 188 -3.42 19.38 17.56
CA GLU A 188 -2.39 18.57 18.20
C GLU A 188 -1.94 17.40 17.31
N ALA A 189 -2.87 16.71 16.65
CA ALA A 189 -2.53 15.63 15.72
C ALA A 189 -1.66 16.13 14.54
N LEU A 190 -1.92 17.32 14.05
CA LEU A 190 -1.11 17.96 13.01
C LEU A 190 0.25 18.39 13.54
N HIS A 191 0.30 18.92 14.77
CA HIS A 191 1.52 19.35 15.42
C HIS A 191 2.50 18.19 15.65
N ILE A 192 2.00 17.07 16.16
CA ILE A 192 2.83 15.87 16.42
C ILE A 192 3.05 14.99 15.16
N LYS A 193 2.45 15.37 14.02
CA LYS A 193 2.63 14.62 12.77
C LYS A 193 4.08 14.68 12.31
N PRO A 194 4.76 13.54 12.15
CA PRO A 194 6.15 13.54 11.71
C PRO A 194 6.26 14.05 10.26
N LYS A 195 7.31 14.82 9.98
CA LYS A 195 7.62 15.30 8.62
C LYS A 195 7.86 14.16 7.65
N GLU A 196 8.43 13.07 8.14
CA GLU A 196 8.66 11.83 7.40
C GLU A 196 8.65 10.63 8.36
N HIS A 197 8.41 9.43 7.84
CA HIS A 197 8.50 8.24 8.66
C HIS A 197 9.93 7.74 8.68
N TYR A 198 10.48 7.59 9.89
CA TYR A 198 11.84 7.09 10.09
C TYR A 198 11.91 5.56 10.29
N HIS A 199 10.76 4.90 10.35
CA HIS A 199 10.68 3.52 10.80
C HIS A 199 10.56 2.53 9.65
N GLN A 200 11.62 1.78 9.46
CA GLN A 200 11.57 0.51 8.73
C GLN A 200 10.94 -0.62 9.58
N GLN A 201 10.68 -0.35 10.85
CA GLN A 201 10.04 -1.26 11.80
C GLN A 201 8.57 -0.86 11.93
N GLY A 202 7.69 -1.86 11.92
CA GLY A 202 6.26 -1.65 12.01
C GLY A 202 5.80 -0.95 13.29
N THR A 203 4.51 -0.67 13.38
CA THR A 203 3.86 -0.11 14.56
C THR A 203 3.31 -1.22 15.45
N LYS A 204 2.96 -0.90 16.70
CA LYS A 204 2.34 -1.86 17.64
C LYS A 204 0.99 -2.38 17.14
N ARG A 205 0.24 -1.55 16.41
CA ARG A 205 -1.04 -1.94 15.83
C ARG A 205 -0.87 -2.63 14.48
N THR A 206 -1.69 -3.62 14.23
CA THR A 206 -1.82 -4.25 12.90
C THR A 206 -2.62 -3.35 11.94
N MET A 207 -2.55 -3.63 10.64
CA MET A 207 -3.25 -2.85 9.61
C MET A 207 -4.76 -2.80 9.84
N SER A 208 -5.36 -3.89 10.33
CA SER A 208 -6.79 -3.94 10.66
C SER A 208 -7.19 -3.07 11.86
N GLN A 209 -6.25 -2.70 12.70
CA GLN A 209 -6.50 -1.90 13.90
C GLN A 209 -6.27 -0.40 13.68
N VAL A 210 -5.50 -0.01 12.64
CA VAL A 210 -5.15 1.41 12.42
C VAL A 210 -6.18 2.17 11.59
N GLY A 211 -7.24 1.54 11.16
CA GLY A 211 -8.27 2.16 10.34
C GLY A 211 -7.79 2.50 8.91
N GLY A 212 -8.70 2.63 7.98
CA GLY A 212 -8.39 3.03 6.61
C GLY A 212 -9.23 2.31 5.60
#